data_9ea488913e96a200a20270944b79fc72
#
_entry.id   9ea488913e96a200a20270944b79fc72
#
_cell.length_a   1.000
_cell.length_b   1.000
_cell.length_c   1.000
_cell.angle_alpha   90.00
_cell.angle_beta   90.00
_cell.angle_gamma   90.00
#
_symmetry.space_group_name_H-M   'P 1'
#
loop_
_entity.id
_entity.type
_entity.pdbx_description
1 polymer ?
#
loop_
_entity_poly.entity_id
_entity_poly.type
_entity_poly.pdbx_seq_one_letter_code
_entity_poly.pdbx_strand_id
1 'polypeptide(L)'
;TITAKAEEEGFDVILQTSKSSEDDLQKCVGKIKQKMIKGIIMLSSPANESFFATLDEYGVPVVVIGKVEGNYQNIYSVDTDNFRDSAILTDSFIKHGRTKIACLHAPLDYHVSIDRLAGYKSSLEKQGIAINPDWVIDGGYTHESALQAACQLLSSDNPPDAVFATDSMKLLSLYRAADELNLTIPEQVAMAGYSDPMLSLILTPAPGGFDIPTRKLGEESCDLLFRCIAGKPAPHKVLVETHFSDAASLR
;
A
#
# COMPACT_ATOMS: atom_id res chain seq x y z
N THR A 1 7.66 -16.53 0.20
CA THR A 1 7.52 -16.54 1.69
C THR A 1 6.32 -17.35 2.11
N ILE A 2 5.07 -16.97 1.74
CA ILE A 2 3.83 -17.64 2.19
C ILE A 2 3.84 -19.12 1.80
N THR A 3 4.14 -19.46 0.55
CA THR A 3 4.18 -20.85 0.06
C THR A 3 5.19 -21.71 0.81
N ALA A 4 6.40 -21.19 1.06
CA ALA A 4 7.44 -21.92 1.81
C ALA A 4 7.02 -22.19 3.25
N LYS A 5 6.47 -21.18 3.95
CA LYS A 5 5.97 -21.38 5.33
C LYS A 5 4.77 -22.33 5.40
N ALA A 6 3.89 -22.30 4.42
CA ALA A 6 2.77 -23.23 4.37
C ALA A 6 3.25 -24.69 4.19
N GLU A 7 4.24 -24.90 3.32
CA GLU A 7 4.86 -26.22 3.11
C GLU A 7 5.52 -26.75 4.39
N GLU A 8 6.25 -25.90 5.13
CA GLU A 8 6.87 -26.25 6.43
C GLU A 8 5.83 -26.72 7.45
N GLU A 9 4.62 -26.16 7.44
CA GLU A 9 3.50 -26.51 8.32
C GLU A 9 2.59 -27.62 7.75
N GLY A 10 2.93 -28.18 6.59
CA GLY A 10 2.19 -29.27 5.96
C GLY A 10 0.90 -28.86 5.26
N PHE A 11 0.80 -27.61 4.79
CA PHE A 11 -0.34 -27.09 4.03
C PHE A 11 0.01 -26.85 2.56
N ASP A 12 -0.93 -27.17 1.69
CA ASP A 12 -0.90 -26.74 0.29
C ASP A 12 -1.50 -25.32 0.16
N VAL A 13 -0.96 -24.54 -0.76
CA VAL A 13 -1.43 -23.19 -1.08
C VAL A 13 -2.22 -23.18 -2.37
N ILE A 14 -3.45 -22.71 -2.33
CA ILE A 14 -4.25 -22.43 -3.51
C ILE A 14 -4.18 -20.93 -3.79
N LEU A 15 -3.49 -20.53 -4.87
CA LEU A 15 -3.51 -19.15 -5.33
C LEU A 15 -4.81 -18.87 -6.07
N GLN A 16 -5.52 -17.84 -5.64
CA GLN A 16 -6.73 -17.35 -6.29
C GLN A 16 -6.57 -15.90 -6.68
N THR A 17 -6.90 -15.59 -7.93
CA THR A 17 -7.01 -14.22 -8.44
C THR A 17 -8.47 -13.91 -8.73
N SER A 18 -8.85 -12.64 -8.56
CA SER A 18 -10.19 -12.15 -8.83
C SER A 18 -10.13 -10.83 -9.61
N LYS A 19 -11.30 -10.46 -10.13
CA LYS A 19 -11.46 -9.21 -10.87
C LYS A 19 -12.11 -8.11 -10.03
N SER A 20 -12.73 -8.48 -8.91
CA SER A 20 -13.43 -7.58 -7.99
C SER A 20 -13.56 -8.20 -6.62
N SER A 21 -13.86 -7.38 -5.60
CA SER A 21 -14.13 -7.86 -4.25
C SER A 21 -15.34 -8.81 -4.17
N GLU A 22 -16.37 -8.61 -5.00
CA GLU A 22 -17.54 -9.50 -5.07
C GLU A 22 -17.16 -10.89 -5.62
N ASP A 23 -16.36 -10.94 -6.72
CA ASP A 23 -15.86 -12.20 -7.29
C ASP A 23 -14.96 -12.94 -6.28
N ASP A 24 -14.12 -12.22 -5.53
CA ASP A 24 -13.31 -12.78 -4.44
C ASP A 24 -14.16 -13.42 -3.36
N LEU A 25 -15.18 -12.70 -2.88
CA LEU A 25 -16.06 -13.20 -1.84
C LEU A 25 -16.74 -14.50 -2.26
N GLN A 26 -17.32 -14.54 -3.45
CA GLN A 26 -18.02 -15.71 -3.96
C GLN A 26 -17.07 -16.92 -4.10
N LYS A 27 -15.85 -16.71 -4.59
CA LYS A 27 -14.84 -17.77 -4.73
C LYS A 27 -14.36 -18.28 -3.38
N CYS A 28 -14.10 -17.40 -2.41
CA CYS A 28 -13.72 -17.78 -1.05
C CYS A 28 -14.83 -18.60 -0.38
N VAL A 29 -16.06 -18.10 -0.39
CA VAL A 29 -17.22 -18.78 0.19
C VAL A 29 -17.45 -20.14 -0.46
N GLY A 30 -17.28 -20.25 -1.80
CA GLY A 30 -17.38 -21.53 -2.50
C GLY A 30 -16.40 -22.58 -1.98
N LYS A 31 -15.13 -22.22 -1.77
CA LYS A 31 -14.09 -23.12 -1.23
C LYS A 31 -14.32 -23.48 0.23
N ILE A 32 -14.79 -22.54 1.04
CA ILE A 32 -15.17 -22.78 2.44
C ILE A 32 -16.29 -23.81 2.51
N LYS A 33 -17.38 -23.62 1.77
CA LYS A 33 -18.53 -24.54 1.72
C LYS A 33 -18.13 -25.95 1.27
N GLN A 34 -17.18 -26.07 0.37
CA GLN A 34 -16.65 -27.36 -0.08
C GLN A 34 -15.64 -27.97 0.90
N LYS A 35 -15.32 -27.31 2.01
CA LYS A 35 -14.32 -27.73 3.01
C LYS A 35 -12.93 -27.96 2.41
N MET A 36 -12.60 -27.23 1.34
CA MET A 36 -11.32 -27.36 0.65
C MET A 36 -10.18 -26.61 1.33
N ILE A 37 -10.49 -25.63 2.18
CA ILE A 37 -9.51 -24.74 2.80
C ILE A 37 -9.69 -24.71 4.32
N LYS A 38 -8.59 -24.49 5.02
CA LYS A 38 -8.52 -24.36 6.50
C LYS A 38 -8.40 -22.90 6.95
N GLY A 39 -7.97 -22.02 6.05
CA GLY A 39 -7.79 -20.60 6.31
C GLY A 39 -7.51 -19.84 5.03
N ILE A 40 -7.52 -18.53 5.12
CA ILE A 40 -7.32 -17.61 3.99
C ILE A 40 -6.29 -16.56 4.37
N ILE A 41 -5.34 -16.26 3.46
CA ILE A 41 -4.54 -15.04 3.50
C ILE A 41 -4.99 -14.18 2.33
N MET A 42 -5.47 -12.97 2.61
CA MET A 42 -5.81 -11.96 1.62
C MET A 42 -4.64 -10.99 1.47
N LEU A 43 -4.19 -10.76 0.24
CA LEU A 43 -3.04 -9.88 -0.05
C LEU A 43 -3.43 -8.41 -0.19
N SER A 44 -4.70 -8.09 -0.01
CA SER A 44 -5.25 -6.74 -0.05
C SER A 44 -6.47 -6.62 0.84
N SER A 45 -6.73 -5.40 1.32
CA SER A 45 -7.88 -5.09 2.17
C SER A 45 -8.84 -4.14 1.46
N PRO A 46 -9.90 -4.66 0.83
CA PRO A 46 -10.92 -3.81 0.22
C PRO A 46 -11.63 -2.95 1.29
N ALA A 47 -11.94 -1.70 0.93
CA ALA A 47 -12.68 -0.78 1.77
C ALA A 47 -14.19 -1.09 1.74
N ASN A 48 -14.54 -2.34 2.06
CA ASN A 48 -15.91 -2.85 2.03
C ASN A 48 -16.18 -3.71 3.27
N GLU A 49 -16.84 -3.15 4.26
CA GLU A 49 -17.15 -3.82 5.53
C GLU A 49 -18.04 -5.05 5.36
N SER A 50 -19.00 -5.03 4.43
CA SER A 50 -19.92 -6.16 4.20
C SER A 50 -19.19 -7.42 3.72
N PHE A 51 -18.07 -7.25 3.02
CA PHE A 51 -17.20 -8.34 2.59
C PHE A 51 -16.69 -9.15 3.77
N PHE A 52 -16.11 -8.48 4.77
CA PHE A 52 -15.53 -9.13 5.94
C PHE A 52 -16.62 -9.71 6.86
N ALA A 53 -17.74 -9.00 7.05
CA ALA A 53 -18.85 -9.50 7.83
C ALA A 53 -19.38 -10.85 7.28
N THR A 54 -19.51 -10.94 5.97
CA THR A 54 -19.95 -12.18 5.31
C THR A 54 -18.94 -13.31 5.48
N LEU A 55 -17.62 -13.04 5.37
CA LEU A 55 -16.59 -14.07 5.57
C LEU A 55 -16.55 -14.57 7.03
N ASP A 56 -16.72 -13.67 8.00
CA ASP A 56 -16.65 -14.00 9.42
C ASP A 56 -17.72 -15.03 9.84
N GLU A 57 -18.92 -14.99 9.22
CA GLU A 57 -20.01 -15.94 9.48
C GLU A 57 -19.64 -17.41 9.20
N TYR A 58 -18.67 -17.66 8.33
CA TYR A 58 -18.24 -19.03 7.99
C TYR A 58 -17.29 -19.65 8.97
N GLY A 59 -16.75 -18.92 9.96
CA GLY A 59 -15.92 -19.44 11.02
C GLY A 59 -14.54 -19.97 10.58
N VAL A 60 -14.09 -19.65 9.35
CA VAL A 60 -12.76 -19.99 8.85
C VAL A 60 -11.84 -18.78 9.10
N PRO A 61 -10.66 -18.96 9.71
CA PRO A 61 -9.77 -17.85 9.96
C PRO A 61 -9.27 -17.20 8.67
N VAL A 62 -9.36 -15.87 8.61
CA VAL A 62 -8.92 -15.05 7.50
C VAL A 62 -7.91 -14.03 8.04
N VAL A 63 -6.70 -14.04 7.50
CA VAL A 63 -5.68 -13.02 7.77
C VAL A 63 -5.57 -12.11 6.56
N VAL A 64 -5.75 -10.82 6.78
CA VAL A 64 -5.71 -9.80 5.73
C VAL A 64 -4.40 -9.03 5.83
N ILE A 65 -3.64 -8.96 4.74
CA ILE A 65 -2.51 -8.02 4.63
C ILE A 65 -3.11 -6.66 4.28
N GLY A 66 -3.21 -5.81 5.30
CA GLY A 66 -3.85 -4.52 5.27
C GLY A 66 -4.80 -4.31 6.44
N LYS A 67 -5.31 -3.10 6.56
CA LYS A 67 -6.23 -2.70 7.62
C LYS A 67 -7.60 -3.37 7.46
N VAL A 68 -8.15 -3.82 8.57
CA VAL A 68 -9.55 -4.28 8.69
C VAL A 68 -10.25 -3.42 9.72
N GLU A 69 -11.38 -2.84 9.36
CA GLU A 69 -12.28 -2.09 10.25
C GLU A 69 -13.42 -2.99 10.71
N GLY A 70 -13.90 -2.78 11.93
CA GLY A 70 -14.93 -3.61 12.56
C GLY A 70 -14.39 -4.62 13.57
N ASN A 71 -15.33 -5.30 14.24
CA ASN A 71 -15.04 -6.34 15.22
C ASN A 71 -15.52 -7.69 14.69
N TYR A 72 -14.59 -8.53 14.31
CA TYR A 72 -14.84 -9.86 13.78
C TYR A 72 -14.21 -10.93 14.67
N GLN A 73 -14.77 -12.14 14.63
CA GLN A 73 -14.24 -13.27 15.43
C GLN A 73 -13.11 -14.00 14.71
N ASN A 74 -13.20 -14.12 13.40
CA ASN A 74 -12.30 -14.95 12.58
C ASN A 74 -11.50 -14.13 11.55
N ILE A 75 -11.61 -12.80 11.57
CA ILE A 75 -10.87 -11.91 10.67
C ILE A 75 -9.74 -11.22 11.46
N TYR A 76 -8.55 -11.32 10.94
CA TYR A 76 -7.31 -10.81 11.53
C TYR A 76 -6.60 -9.91 10.53
N SER A 77 -5.80 -8.98 10.98
CA SER A 77 -5.03 -8.10 10.10
C SER A 77 -3.55 -8.08 10.44
N VAL A 78 -2.73 -8.01 9.39
CA VAL A 78 -1.29 -7.73 9.45
C VAL A 78 -1.03 -6.56 8.52
N ASP A 79 -0.59 -5.43 9.04
CA ASP A 79 -0.43 -4.20 8.26
C ASP A 79 0.79 -3.40 8.71
N THR A 80 1.12 -2.36 7.98
CA THR A 80 2.01 -1.28 8.38
C THR A 80 1.18 -0.05 8.78
N ASP A 81 1.79 0.93 9.44
CA ASP A 81 1.09 2.18 9.76
C ASP A 81 1.14 3.14 8.56
N ASN A 82 0.32 2.84 7.54
CA ASN A 82 0.29 3.58 6.28
C ASN A 82 0.00 5.07 6.45
N PHE A 83 -0.85 5.44 7.42
CA PHE A 83 -1.15 6.84 7.71
C PHE A 83 0.06 7.57 8.30
N ARG A 84 0.67 7.01 9.35
CA ARG A 84 1.86 7.57 10.01
C ARG A 84 3.03 7.69 9.05
N ASP A 85 3.31 6.64 8.30
CA ASP A 85 4.43 6.60 7.36
C ASP A 85 4.28 7.65 6.26
N SER A 86 3.07 7.81 5.72
CA SER A 86 2.77 8.84 4.72
C SER A 86 2.90 10.26 5.28
N ALA A 87 2.50 10.47 6.53
CA ALA A 87 2.70 11.76 7.20
C ALA A 87 4.20 12.05 7.39
N ILE A 88 5.01 11.07 7.83
CA ILE A 88 6.47 11.20 7.99
C ILE A 88 7.13 11.54 6.64
N LEU A 89 6.73 10.87 5.56
CA LEU A 89 7.28 11.12 4.23
C LEU A 89 6.95 12.54 3.76
N THR A 90 5.70 12.98 3.93
CA THR A 90 5.26 14.33 3.56
C THR A 90 5.98 15.40 4.41
N ASP A 91 6.13 15.17 5.72
CA ASP A 91 6.91 16.03 6.62
C ASP A 91 8.38 16.12 6.17
N SER A 92 8.93 15.06 5.58
CA SER A 92 10.30 15.08 5.05
C SER A 92 10.45 16.03 3.86
N PHE A 93 9.51 16.06 2.92
CA PHE A 93 9.50 17.06 1.84
C PHE A 93 9.47 18.49 2.40
N ILE A 94 8.59 18.74 3.38
CA ILE A 94 8.47 20.07 4.00
C ILE A 94 9.78 20.46 4.70
N LYS A 95 10.40 19.54 5.42
CA LYS A 95 11.71 19.73 6.08
C LYS A 95 12.82 20.09 5.09
N HIS A 96 12.77 19.57 3.85
CA HIS A 96 13.68 19.93 2.77
C HIS A 96 13.25 21.20 2.00
N GLY A 97 12.27 21.97 2.51
CA GLY A 97 11.85 23.25 1.96
C GLY A 97 10.86 23.17 0.82
N ARG A 98 10.29 21.99 0.53
CA ARG A 98 9.26 21.84 -0.49
C ARG A 98 7.92 22.34 0.03
N THR A 99 7.19 23.08 -0.79
CA THR A 99 5.90 23.69 -0.42
C THR A 99 4.78 23.42 -1.43
N LYS A 100 5.12 22.97 -2.63
CA LYS A 100 4.19 22.59 -3.69
C LYS A 100 4.17 21.06 -3.82
N ILE A 101 3.65 20.39 -2.79
CA ILE A 101 3.73 18.94 -2.69
C ILE A 101 2.47 18.32 -3.29
N ALA A 102 2.63 17.47 -4.29
CA ALA A 102 1.56 16.69 -4.90
C ALA A 102 1.53 15.24 -4.37
N CYS A 103 0.41 14.57 -4.57
CA CYS A 103 0.24 13.15 -4.30
C CYS A 103 -0.30 12.44 -5.54
N LEU A 104 0.46 11.50 -6.08
CA LEU A 104 0.01 10.57 -7.10
C LEU A 104 -0.39 9.26 -6.41
N HIS A 105 -1.70 9.01 -6.29
CA HIS A 105 -2.24 7.91 -5.51
C HIS A 105 -2.86 6.81 -6.37
N ALA A 106 -3.01 5.61 -5.78
CA ALA A 106 -3.83 4.54 -6.35
C ALA A 106 -5.32 4.81 -6.06
N PRO A 107 -6.24 4.19 -6.82
CA PRO A 107 -7.68 4.27 -6.52
C PRO A 107 -8.02 4.00 -5.06
N LEU A 108 -9.07 4.66 -4.54
CA LEU A 108 -9.40 4.69 -3.11
C LEU A 108 -10.38 3.58 -2.67
N ASP A 109 -10.41 2.47 -3.36
CA ASP A 109 -11.21 1.28 -3.04
C ASP A 109 -10.51 0.28 -2.10
N TYR A 110 -9.27 0.59 -1.67
CA TYR A 110 -8.52 -0.15 -0.67
C TYR A 110 -8.07 0.74 0.48
N HIS A 111 -8.12 0.22 1.71
CA HIS A 111 -7.73 0.96 2.91
C HIS A 111 -6.31 1.53 2.85
N VAL A 112 -5.35 0.80 2.26
CA VAL A 112 -3.98 1.27 2.09
C VAL A 112 -3.89 2.59 1.31
N SER A 113 -4.67 2.74 0.25
CA SER A 113 -4.69 3.96 -0.57
C SER A 113 -5.33 5.13 0.20
N ILE A 114 -6.42 4.86 0.91
CA ILE A 114 -7.13 5.84 1.74
C ILE A 114 -6.20 6.35 2.86
N ASP A 115 -5.57 5.45 3.62
CA ASP A 115 -4.72 5.80 4.75
C ASP A 115 -3.47 6.58 4.30
N ARG A 116 -2.86 6.20 3.18
CA ARG A 116 -1.71 6.91 2.62
C ARG A 116 -2.06 8.32 2.18
N LEU A 117 -3.16 8.50 1.47
CA LEU A 117 -3.65 9.82 1.08
C LEU A 117 -4.04 10.66 2.30
N ALA A 118 -4.65 10.05 3.32
CA ALA A 118 -5.01 10.74 4.56
C ALA A 118 -3.79 11.21 5.35
N GLY A 119 -2.72 10.41 5.42
CA GLY A 119 -1.45 10.78 6.05
C GLY A 119 -0.79 11.99 5.37
N TYR A 120 -0.74 11.99 4.03
CA TYR A 120 -0.27 13.12 3.23
C TYR A 120 -1.06 14.41 3.54
N LYS A 121 -2.39 14.35 3.48
CA LYS A 121 -3.25 15.50 3.77
C LYS A 121 -3.07 16.02 5.19
N SER A 122 -3.03 15.12 6.17
CA SER A 122 -2.85 15.45 7.59
C SER A 122 -1.53 16.19 7.85
N SER A 123 -0.44 15.81 7.18
CA SER A 123 0.85 16.48 7.30
C SER A 123 0.77 17.93 6.77
N LEU A 124 0.22 18.15 5.57
CA LEU A 124 0.07 19.48 4.98
C LEU A 124 -0.80 20.39 5.88
N GLU A 125 -1.94 19.88 6.35
CA GLU A 125 -2.86 20.60 7.22
C GLU A 125 -2.18 21.04 8.54
N LYS A 126 -1.42 20.15 9.19
CA LYS A 126 -0.68 20.45 10.41
C LYS A 126 0.37 21.55 10.22
N GLN A 127 0.93 21.66 9.05
CA GLN A 127 1.93 22.67 8.68
C GLN A 127 1.31 23.93 8.08
N GLY A 128 -0.03 24.01 7.99
CA GLY A 128 -0.75 25.15 7.42
C GLY A 128 -0.53 25.31 5.90
N ILE A 129 -0.12 24.25 5.20
CA ILE A 129 0.04 24.24 3.76
C ILE A 129 -1.28 23.87 3.12
N ALA A 130 -1.79 24.74 2.23
CA ALA A 130 -3.05 24.48 1.54
C ALA A 130 -2.92 23.30 0.56
N ILE A 131 -3.86 22.37 0.63
CA ILE A 131 -3.94 21.26 -0.31
C ILE A 131 -4.50 21.79 -1.63
N ASN A 132 -3.70 21.72 -2.70
CA ASN A 132 -4.20 22.03 -4.05
C ASN A 132 -4.90 20.77 -4.60
N PRO A 133 -6.20 20.86 -4.95
CA PRO A 133 -6.93 19.72 -5.51
C PRO A 133 -6.32 19.19 -6.82
N ASP A 134 -5.72 20.03 -7.65
CA ASP A 134 -5.09 19.66 -8.92
C ASP A 134 -3.80 18.86 -8.73
N TRP A 135 -3.29 18.78 -7.50
CA TRP A 135 -2.09 18.01 -7.14
C TRP A 135 -2.41 16.69 -6.41
N VAL A 136 -3.69 16.36 -6.25
CA VAL A 136 -4.13 15.07 -5.68
C VAL A 136 -4.73 14.25 -6.81
N ILE A 137 -3.92 13.37 -7.39
CA ILE A 137 -4.24 12.73 -8.67
C ILE A 137 -4.31 11.22 -8.52
N ASP A 138 -5.39 10.65 -9.04
CA ASP A 138 -5.54 9.21 -9.18
C ASP A 138 -4.73 8.72 -10.39
N GLY A 139 -3.71 7.90 -10.12
CA GLY A 139 -2.86 7.27 -11.14
C GLY A 139 -3.43 5.95 -11.68
N GLY A 140 -4.63 5.53 -11.26
CA GLY A 140 -5.23 4.28 -11.70
C GLY A 140 -4.48 3.02 -11.29
N TYR A 141 -4.81 1.90 -11.93
CA TYR A 141 -4.21 0.59 -11.65
C TYR A 141 -3.17 0.13 -12.68
N THR A 142 -2.97 0.86 -13.78
CA THR A 142 -2.03 0.46 -14.81
C THR A 142 -0.83 1.40 -14.87
N HIS A 143 0.28 0.92 -15.42
CA HIS A 143 1.45 1.75 -15.67
C HIS A 143 1.11 2.91 -16.64
N GLU A 144 0.32 2.64 -17.66
CA GLU A 144 -0.09 3.62 -18.67
C GLU A 144 -0.87 4.77 -18.03
N SER A 145 -1.87 4.46 -17.18
CA SER A 145 -2.65 5.49 -16.48
C SER A 145 -1.80 6.29 -15.50
N ALA A 146 -0.90 5.63 -14.77
CA ALA A 146 0.00 6.29 -13.84
C ALA A 146 1.01 7.19 -14.55
N LEU A 147 1.57 6.77 -15.68
CA LEU A 147 2.49 7.57 -16.49
C LEU A 147 1.79 8.79 -17.09
N GLN A 148 0.59 8.59 -17.65
CA GLN A 148 -0.21 9.70 -18.19
C GLN A 148 -0.51 10.74 -17.10
N ALA A 149 -0.94 10.31 -15.92
CA ALA A 149 -1.22 11.18 -14.79
C ALA A 149 0.05 11.93 -14.32
N ALA A 150 1.19 11.24 -14.24
CA ALA A 150 2.47 11.83 -13.88
C ALA A 150 2.92 12.89 -14.90
N CYS A 151 2.84 12.61 -16.21
CA CYS A 151 3.18 13.58 -17.27
C CYS A 151 2.27 14.80 -17.21
N GLN A 152 0.97 14.63 -17.05
CA GLN A 152 0.02 15.75 -16.92
C GLN A 152 0.33 16.62 -15.69
N LEU A 153 0.63 16.01 -14.55
CA LEU A 153 0.99 16.71 -13.31
C LEU A 153 2.24 17.56 -13.49
N LEU A 154 3.30 16.94 -14.02
CA LEU A 154 4.64 17.56 -14.11
C LEU A 154 4.74 18.60 -15.25
N SER A 155 3.90 18.51 -16.28
CA SER A 155 3.85 19.48 -17.39
C SER A 155 2.76 20.54 -17.25
N SER A 156 2.06 20.60 -16.11
CA SER A 156 1.00 21.59 -15.88
C SER A 156 1.56 23.01 -15.78
N ASP A 157 0.70 24.04 -15.94
CA ASP A 157 1.10 25.45 -15.81
C ASP A 157 1.60 25.84 -14.42
N ASN A 158 1.22 25.08 -13.40
CA ASN A 158 1.68 25.23 -12.02
C ASN A 158 2.14 23.89 -11.46
N PRO A 159 3.32 23.40 -11.88
CA PRO A 159 3.80 22.09 -11.48
C PRO A 159 4.20 22.07 -9.99
N PRO A 160 4.11 20.90 -9.33
CA PRO A 160 4.61 20.71 -7.98
C PRO A 160 6.15 20.75 -7.94
N ASP A 161 6.71 21.07 -6.76
CA ASP A 161 8.15 20.97 -6.48
C ASP A 161 8.53 19.65 -5.77
N ALA A 162 7.52 18.88 -5.35
CA ALA A 162 7.67 17.53 -4.82
C ALA A 162 6.45 16.67 -5.13
N VAL A 163 6.65 15.36 -5.30
CA VAL A 163 5.56 14.41 -5.52
C VAL A 163 5.70 13.19 -4.63
N PHE A 164 4.69 12.94 -3.82
CA PHE A 164 4.51 11.70 -3.07
C PHE A 164 3.83 10.63 -3.93
N ALA A 165 4.51 9.51 -4.14
CA ALA A 165 3.98 8.33 -4.81
C ALA A 165 3.47 7.30 -3.80
N THR A 166 2.20 6.91 -3.88
CA THR A 166 1.63 5.99 -2.88
C THR A 166 2.02 4.52 -3.07
N ASP A 167 2.64 4.17 -4.17
CA ASP A 167 3.16 2.81 -4.43
C ASP A 167 4.28 2.81 -5.47
N SER A 168 4.92 1.65 -5.64
CA SER A 168 6.05 1.43 -6.55
C SER A 168 5.74 1.77 -8.01
N MET A 169 4.52 1.48 -8.47
CA MET A 169 4.12 1.76 -9.86
C MET A 169 4.03 3.26 -10.11
N LYS A 170 3.44 4.02 -9.17
CA LYS A 170 3.37 5.48 -9.25
C LYS A 170 4.74 6.11 -9.18
N LEU A 171 5.61 5.59 -8.30
CA LEU A 171 6.98 6.09 -8.18
C LEU A 171 7.77 5.85 -9.48
N LEU A 172 7.71 4.66 -10.05
CA LEU A 172 8.35 4.34 -11.33
C LEU A 172 7.82 5.23 -12.47
N SER A 173 6.51 5.46 -12.50
CA SER A 173 5.86 6.32 -13.50
C SER A 173 6.28 7.79 -13.38
N LEU A 174 6.49 8.29 -12.16
CA LEU A 174 7.03 9.64 -11.92
C LEU A 174 8.46 9.80 -12.44
N TYR A 175 9.34 8.84 -12.14
CA TYR A 175 10.70 8.84 -12.68
C TYR A 175 10.72 8.80 -14.22
N ARG A 176 9.86 7.98 -14.80
CA ARG A 176 9.72 7.90 -16.24
C ARG A 176 9.20 9.20 -16.84
N ALA A 177 8.19 9.82 -16.24
CA ALA A 177 7.66 11.10 -16.67
C ALA A 177 8.72 12.23 -16.56
N ALA A 178 9.52 12.23 -15.49
CA ALA A 178 10.62 13.19 -15.33
C ALA A 178 11.66 13.04 -16.46
N ASP A 179 12.04 11.80 -16.79
CA ASP A 179 12.96 11.52 -17.89
C ASP A 179 12.41 12.01 -19.25
N GLU A 180 11.14 11.69 -19.55
CA GLU A 180 10.48 12.13 -20.79
C GLU A 180 10.33 13.65 -20.90
N LEU A 181 10.18 14.35 -19.78
CA LEU A 181 10.08 15.82 -19.69
C LEU A 181 11.42 16.52 -19.48
N ASN A 182 12.53 15.77 -19.39
CA ASN A 182 13.88 16.26 -19.09
C ASN A 182 13.95 17.06 -17.78
N LEU A 183 13.24 16.62 -16.75
CA LEU A 183 13.27 17.20 -15.41
C LEU A 183 14.34 16.54 -14.56
N THR A 184 15.05 17.34 -13.76
CA THR A 184 16.06 16.86 -12.83
C THR A 184 15.46 16.55 -11.46
N ILE A 185 15.82 15.37 -10.91
CA ILE A 185 15.43 14.92 -9.57
C ILE A 185 16.70 14.97 -8.69
N PRO A 186 16.66 15.66 -7.55
CA PRO A 186 15.52 16.35 -6.91
C PRO A 186 15.41 17.85 -7.23
N GLU A 187 16.34 18.44 -7.99
CA GLU A 187 16.51 19.89 -8.11
C GLU A 187 15.23 20.60 -8.59
N GLN A 188 14.61 20.10 -9.66
CA GLN A 188 13.35 20.66 -10.19
C GLN A 188 12.13 20.05 -9.50
N VAL A 189 12.16 18.75 -9.23
CA VAL A 189 11.08 18.05 -8.54
C VAL A 189 11.62 16.93 -7.67
N ALA A 190 11.34 16.99 -6.37
CA ALA A 190 11.66 15.91 -5.44
C ALA A 190 10.62 14.79 -5.57
N MET A 191 11.06 13.54 -5.49
CA MET A 191 10.17 12.38 -5.63
C MET A 191 10.47 11.33 -4.56
N ALA A 192 9.45 10.90 -3.84
CA ALA A 192 9.57 9.83 -2.86
C ALA A 192 8.23 9.09 -2.72
N GLY A 193 8.28 7.91 -2.13
CA GLY A 193 7.07 7.12 -1.95
C GLY A 193 7.29 5.79 -1.26
N TYR A 194 6.31 4.93 -1.43
CA TYR A 194 6.44 3.53 -1.08
C TYR A 194 7.04 2.76 -2.25
N SER A 195 8.07 1.98 -1.98
CA SER A 195 8.77 1.26 -3.04
C SER A 195 9.11 -0.18 -2.66
N ASP A 196 9.36 -0.97 -3.69
CA ASP A 196 10.09 -2.23 -3.53
C ASP A 196 11.59 -1.92 -3.44
N PRO A 197 12.37 -2.58 -2.58
CA PRO A 197 13.81 -2.37 -2.46
C PRO A 197 14.58 -2.48 -3.79
N MET A 198 14.06 -3.22 -4.77
CA MET A 198 14.67 -3.31 -6.10
C MET A 198 14.66 -1.99 -6.86
N LEU A 199 13.68 -1.11 -6.63
CA LEU A 199 13.64 0.20 -7.28
C LEU A 199 14.81 1.09 -6.84
N SER A 200 15.22 1.00 -5.59
CA SER A 200 16.38 1.73 -5.07
C SER A 200 17.71 1.34 -5.74
N LEU A 201 17.76 0.15 -6.37
CA LEU A 201 18.94 -0.32 -7.09
C LEU A 201 18.99 0.13 -8.56
N ILE A 202 17.84 0.46 -9.16
CA ILE A 202 17.73 0.75 -10.60
C ILE A 202 17.39 2.20 -10.91
N LEU A 203 16.75 2.92 -9.99
CA LEU A 203 16.40 4.33 -10.19
C LEU A 203 17.55 5.24 -9.76
N THR A 204 17.76 6.30 -10.52
CA THR A 204 18.78 7.32 -10.24
C THR A 204 18.16 8.71 -10.33
N PRO A 205 18.24 9.52 -9.26
CA PRO A 205 18.80 9.19 -7.94
C PRO A 205 17.98 8.11 -7.22
N ALA A 206 18.58 7.41 -6.25
CA ALA A 206 17.86 6.43 -5.45
C ALA A 206 16.65 7.08 -4.75
N PRO A 207 15.44 6.47 -4.83
CA PRO A 207 14.25 7.04 -4.24
C PRO A 207 14.27 7.01 -2.72
N GLY A 208 13.77 8.08 -2.11
CA GLY A 208 13.47 8.14 -0.68
C GLY A 208 12.07 7.63 -0.37
N GLY A 209 11.80 7.44 0.92
CA GLY A 209 10.50 7.01 1.41
C GLY A 209 10.54 5.71 2.20
N PHE A 210 9.57 4.85 2.01
CA PHE A 210 9.43 3.61 2.76
C PHE A 210 9.53 2.37 1.86
N ASP A 211 10.38 1.42 2.25
CA ASP A 211 10.35 0.08 1.68
C ASP A 211 9.19 -0.73 2.26
N ILE A 212 8.42 -1.37 1.37
CA ILE A 212 7.32 -2.22 1.78
C ILE A 212 7.91 -3.54 2.31
N PRO A 213 7.71 -3.89 3.60
CA PRO A 213 8.31 -5.08 4.21
C PRO A 213 7.54 -6.35 3.83
N THR A 214 7.43 -6.64 2.52
CA THR A 214 6.59 -7.71 1.94
C THR A 214 6.90 -9.08 2.53
N ARG A 215 8.19 -9.37 2.77
CA ARG A 215 8.62 -10.62 3.38
C ARG A 215 8.08 -10.75 4.79
N LYS A 216 8.25 -9.71 5.62
CA LYS A 216 7.81 -9.71 7.02
C LYS A 216 6.29 -9.76 7.13
N LEU A 217 5.58 -9.02 6.28
CA LEU A 217 4.11 -9.10 6.19
C LEU A 217 3.65 -10.53 5.89
N GLY A 218 4.29 -11.21 4.94
CA GLY A 218 3.98 -12.61 4.60
C GLY A 218 4.29 -13.58 5.74
N GLU A 219 5.41 -13.41 6.44
CA GLU A 219 5.81 -14.24 7.58
C GLU A 219 4.82 -14.11 8.75
N GLU A 220 4.52 -12.88 9.16
CA GLU A 220 3.57 -12.60 10.24
C GLU A 220 2.15 -13.09 9.90
N SER A 221 1.74 -12.96 8.64
CA SER A 221 0.43 -13.45 8.19
C SER A 221 0.31 -14.97 8.28
N CYS A 222 1.34 -15.70 7.91
CA CYS A 222 1.37 -17.15 8.05
C CYS A 222 1.35 -17.57 9.51
N ASP A 223 2.24 -16.99 10.34
CA ASP A 223 2.34 -17.31 11.75
C ASP A 223 1.01 -17.05 12.49
N LEU A 224 0.35 -15.94 12.15
CA LEU A 224 -0.96 -15.59 12.68
C LEU A 224 -2.03 -16.60 12.24
N LEU A 225 -2.10 -16.92 10.94
CA LEU A 225 -3.07 -17.86 10.40
C LEU A 225 -2.92 -19.26 10.99
N PHE A 226 -1.69 -19.79 11.08
CA PHE A 226 -1.46 -21.12 11.63
C PHE A 226 -1.78 -21.21 13.11
N ARG A 227 -1.55 -20.13 13.88
CA ARG A 227 -2.02 -20.05 15.27
C ARG A 227 -3.54 -20.13 15.36
N CYS A 228 -4.26 -19.42 14.48
CA CYS A 228 -5.71 -19.45 14.42
C CYS A 228 -6.25 -20.84 14.03
N ILE A 229 -5.67 -21.47 13.00
CA ILE A 229 -6.04 -22.83 12.57
C ILE A 229 -5.83 -23.86 13.71
N ALA A 230 -4.76 -23.69 14.52
CA ALA A 230 -4.48 -24.54 15.67
C ALA A 230 -5.34 -24.23 16.90
N GLY A 231 -6.27 -23.28 16.84
CA GLY A 231 -7.11 -22.85 17.97
C GLY A 231 -6.34 -22.17 19.10
N LYS A 232 -5.15 -21.62 18.81
CA LYS A 232 -4.32 -20.93 19.82
C LYS A 232 -4.73 -19.45 19.89
N PRO A 233 -4.59 -18.80 21.07
CA PRO A 233 -4.82 -17.36 21.19
C PRO A 233 -3.97 -16.57 20.20
N ALA A 234 -4.60 -15.63 19.51
CA ALA A 234 -3.98 -14.80 18.49
C ALA A 234 -4.48 -13.34 18.57
N PRO A 235 -3.60 -12.34 18.38
CA PRO A 235 -4.04 -10.96 18.33
C PRO A 235 -4.81 -10.71 17.03
N HIS A 236 -5.90 -9.93 17.09
CA HIS A 236 -6.66 -9.57 15.88
C HIS A 236 -5.92 -8.64 14.95
N LYS A 237 -4.93 -7.91 15.46
CA LYS A 237 -4.15 -6.94 14.69
C LYS A 237 -2.66 -7.04 15.01
N VAL A 238 -1.85 -7.13 13.97
CA VAL A 238 -0.39 -7.08 14.02
C VAL A 238 0.08 -5.91 13.17
N LEU A 239 0.90 -5.01 13.73
CA LEU A 239 1.57 -3.95 12.97
C LEU A 239 3.04 -4.34 12.76
N VAL A 240 3.46 -4.30 11.51
CA VAL A 240 4.85 -4.52 11.09
C VAL A 240 5.53 -3.16 10.97
N GLU A 241 6.68 -3.02 11.61
CA GLU A 241 7.49 -1.80 11.53
C GLU A 241 8.04 -1.60 10.12
N THR A 242 8.05 -0.34 9.70
CA THR A 242 8.62 0.14 8.44
C THR A 242 9.87 0.97 8.71
N HIS A 243 10.72 1.11 7.70
CA HIS A 243 11.92 1.92 7.78
C HIS A 243 11.87 3.06 6.77
N PHE A 244 12.10 4.29 7.25
CA PHE A 244 12.17 5.49 6.40
C PHE A 244 13.59 5.69 5.87
N SER A 245 13.72 5.90 4.56
CA SER A 245 14.97 6.24 3.88
C SER A 245 14.94 7.71 3.42
N ASP A 246 15.78 8.55 4.01
CA ASP A 246 16.03 9.93 3.55
C ASP A 246 17.08 9.93 2.44
N ALA A 247 16.66 9.50 1.25
CA ALA A 247 17.57 9.35 0.11
C ALA A 247 17.66 10.62 -0.77
N ALA A 248 18.52 10.57 -1.79
CA ALA A 248 18.88 11.72 -2.62
C ALA A 248 17.69 12.35 -3.37
N SER A 249 16.67 11.57 -3.73
CA SER A 249 15.50 12.07 -4.45
C SER A 249 14.59 13.01 -3.63
N LEU A 250 14.77 13.06 -2.32
CA LEU A 250 14.00 13.91 -1.39
C LEU A 250 14.59 15.31 -1.21
N ARG A 251 15.89 15.46 -1.40
CA ARG A 251 16.71 16.62 -0.96
C ARG A 251 16.77 17.82 -1.90
#